data_470683333f847b686e10d6be206975bb
#
_entry.id   470683333f847b686e10d6be206975bb
#
_cell.length_a   1.000
_cell.length_b   1.000
_cell.length_c   1.000
_cell.angle_alpha   90.00
_cell.angle_beta   90.00
_cell.angle_gamma   90.00
#
_symmetry.space_group_name_H-M   'P 1'
#
loop_
_entity.id
_entity.type
_entity.pdbx_description
1 polymer ?
#
loop_
_entity_poly.entity_id
_entity_poly.type
_entity_poly.pdbx_seq_one_letter_code
_entity_poly.pdbx_strand_id
1 'polypeptide(L)'
;MIPFLCPVCGLPLALNQSVYQCEKRHSYDLSRFHYVNLIRSSKKIHGDNAEMVKARTRFLRSQAYQPLKAKLTELIQAENPSAVLDSGCGEGYYTELCETLENCECFGVDLSKEALKQAGRSCPSVRFAAASVF
;
A
#
# COMPACT_ATOMS: atom_id res chain seq x y z
N MET A 1 -8.77 -2.90 -14.66
CA MET A 1 -8.23 -3.11 -13.30
C MET A 1 -6.80 -3.62 -13.40
N ILE A 2 -5.86 -2.90 -12.78
CA ILE A 2 -4.44 -3.29 -12.75
C ILE A 2 -4.26 -4.37 -11.67
N PRO A 3 -3.75 -5.58 -11.99
CA PRO A 3 -3.56 -6.64 -11.00
C PRO A 3 -2.22 -6.51 -10.28
N PHE A 4 -2.14 -7.02 -9.03
CA PHE A 4 -0.86 -7.44 -8.49
C PHE A 4 -0.33 -8.65 -9.28
N LEU A 5 0.98 -8.79 -9.36
CA LEU A 5 1.61 -9.94 -10.00
C LEU A 5 2.06 -10.96 -8.97
N CYS A 6 1.91 -12.23 -9.31
CA CYS A 6 2.35 -13.34 -8.48
C CYS A 6 3.88 -13.34 -8.34
N PRO A 7 4.43 -13.25 -7.12
CA PRO A 7 5.87 -13.20 -6.93
C PRO A 7 6.60 -14.50 -7.27
N VAL A 8 5.87 -15.59 -7.51
CA VAL A 8 6.43 -16.89 -7.91
C VAL A 8 6.53 -17.04 -9.42
N CYS A 9 5.50 -16.64 -10.16
CA CYS A 9 5.41 -16.92 -11.58
C CYS A 9 5.14 -15.71 -12.47
N GLY A 10 5.00 -14.51 -11.90
CA GLY A 10 4.76 -13.27 -12.63
C GLY A 10 3.35 -13.11 -13.23
N LEU A 11 2.49 -14.13 -13.11
CA LEU A 11 1.13 -14.05 -13.63
C LEU A 11 0.25 -13.12 -12.79
N PRO A 12 -0.78 -12.50 -13.39
CA PRO A 12 -1.73 -11.67 -12.66
C PRO A 12 -2.40 -12.42 -11.52
N LEU A 13 -2.62 -11.72 -10.40
CA LEU A 13 -3.37 -12.18 -9.26
C LEU A 13 -4.79 -11.63 -9.32
N ALA A 14 -5.78 -12.50 -9.33
CA ALA A 14 -7.18 -12.15 -9.19
C ALA A 14 -7.60 -12.26 -7.72
N LEU A 15 -8.31 -11.27 -7.22
CA LEU A 15 -8.91 -11.30 -5.89
C LEU A 15 -10.26 -12.00 -5.95
N ASN A 16 -10.41 -13.08 -5.22
CA ASN A 16 -11.66 -13.79 -5.03
C ASN A 16 -11.99 -13.81 -3.53
N GLN A 17 -13.01 -13.08 -3.12
CA GLN A 17 -13.36 -12.84 -1.71
C GLN A 17 -12.18 -12.23 -0.94
N SER A 18 -11.42 -13.05 -0.22
CA SER A 18 -10.27 -12.64 0.59
C SER A 18 -8.96 -13.31 0.19
N VAL A 19 -8.89 -13.89 -1.00
CA VAL A 19 -7.69 -14.59 -1.49
C VAL A 19 -7.30 -14.09 -2.86
N TYR A 20 -6.05 -13.63 -2.99
CA TYR A 20 -5.42 -13.38 -4.28
C TYR A 20 -4.88 -14.68 -4.86
N GLN A 21 -5.25 -15.03 -6.08
CA GLN A 21 -4.79 -16.26 -6.72
C GLN A 21 -4.43 -16.03 -8.18
N CYS A 22 -3.34 -16.66 -8.66
CA CYS A 22 -3.00 -16.71 -10.07
C CYS A 22 -3.51 -17.98 -10.75
N GLU A 23 -3.46 -18.04 -12.08
CA GLU A 23 -3.87 -19.22 -12.87
C GLU A 23 -3.12 -20.50 -12.49
N LYS A 24 -1.85 -20.38 -12.02
CA LYS A 24 -1.07 -21.53 -11.52
C LYS A 24 -1.40 -21.91 -10.07
N ARG A 25 -2.49 -21.34 -9.50
CA ARG A 25 -2.99 -21.64 -8.15
C ARG A 25 -2.08 -21.22 -7.01
N HIS A 26 -1.06 -20.37 -7.24
CA HIS A 26 -0.39 -19.71 -6.12
C HIS A 26 -1.39 -18.75 -5.48
N SER A 27 -1.54 -18.83 -4.16
CA SER A 27 -2.56 -18.08 -3.42
C SER A 27 -1.95 -17.32 -2.25
N TYR A 28 -2.53 -16.16 -1.95
CA TYR A 28 -2.10 -15.23 -0.93
C TYR A 28 -3.32 -14.63 -0.24
N ASP A 29 -3.44 -14.85 1.05
CA ASP A 29 -4.58 -14.35 1.81
C ASP A 29 -4.52 -12.83 1.95
N LEU A 30 -5.65 -12.17 1.77
CA LEU A 30 -5.83 -10.79 2.14
C LEU A 30 -5.92 -10.70 3.67
N SER A 31 -5.03 -9.94 4.26
CA SER A 31 -5.03 -9.68 5.69
C SER A 31 -6.34 -9.01 6.13
N ARG A 32 -6.75 -9.25 7.38
CA ARG A 32 -7.86 -8.48 8.01
C ARG A 32 -7.62 -6.98 8.05
N PHE A 33 -6.40 -6.52 7.82
CA PHE A 33 -6.01 -5.12 7.71
C PHE A 33 -5.90 -4.64 6.26
N HIS A 34 -6.47 -5.37 5.31
CA HIS A 34 -6.59 -5.02 3.90
C HIS A 34 -5.26 -4.88 3.15
N TYR A 35 -4.23 -5.65 3.52
CA TYR A 35 -3.03 -5.80 2.68
C TYR A 35 -2.75 -7.28 2.38
N VAL A 36 -2.12 -7.57 1.24
CA VAL A 36 -1.64 -8.90 0.88
C VAL A 36 -0.13 -8.99 1.09
N ASN A 37 0.36 -10.13 1.60
CA ASN A 37 1.79 -10.36 1.75
C ASN A 37 2.37 -11.07 0.53
N LEU A 38 3.13 -10.35 -0.28
CA LEU A 38 3.81 -10.85 -1.48
C LEU A 38 5.32 -11.03 -1.30
N ILE A 39 5.83 -10.88 -0.07
CA ILE A 39 7.24 -11.07 0.25
C ILE A 39 7.56 -12.55 0.27
N ARG A 40 8.52 -12.97 -0.57
CA ARG A 40 8.93 -14.38 -0.71
C ARG A 40 10.02 -14.82 0.28
N SER A 41 10.77 -13.89 0.84
CA SER A 41 11.93 -14.21 1.66
C SER A 41 11.52 -14.72 3.05
N SER A 42 12.09 -15.85 3.48
CA SER A 42 12.05 -16.32 4.86
C SER A 42 13.00 -15.54 5.79
N LYS A 43 13.93 -14.76 5.23
CA LYS A 43 14.80 -13.87 6.01
C LYS A 43 13.96 -12.74 6.59
N LYS A 44 14.24 -12.36 7.85
CA LYS A 44 13.65 -11.16 8.45
C LYS A 44 13.96 -9.96 7.57
N ILE A 45 12.96 -9.47 6.88
CA ILE A 45 13.04 -8.20 6.15
C ILE A 45 12.76 -7.11 7.17
N HIS A 46 13.74 -6.24 7.36
CA HIS A 46 13.65 -5.15 8.31
C HIS A 46 12.87 -3.98 7.68
N GLY A 47 11.57 -3.93 7.95
CA GLY A 47 10.78 -2.72 7.83
C GLY A 47 10.63 -2.03 9.20
N ASP A 48 9.95 -0.90 9.25
CA ASP A 48 9.63 -0.23 10.50
C ASP A 48 8.86 -1.17 11.44
N ASN A 49 9.28 -1.24 12.69
CA ASN A 49 8.56 -1.95 13.74
C ASN A 49 7.37 -1.13 14.29
N ALA A 50 6.56 -1.71 15.18
CA ALA A 50 5.38 -1.06 15.72
C ALA A 50 5.66 0.28 16.45
N GLU A 51 6.79 0.38 17.15
CA GLU A 51 7.18 1.60 17.86
C GLU A 51 7.58 2.71 16.88
N MET A 52 8.35 2.36 15.85
CA MET A 52 8.74 3.30 14.79
C MET A 52 7.52 3.80 14.03
N VAL A 53 6.58 2.91 13.69
CA VAL A 53 5.32 3.28 13.03
C VAL A 53 4.51 4.25 13.89
N LYS A 54 4.37 3.97 15.20
CA LYS A 54 3.67 4.87 16.13
C LYS A 54 4.34 6.24 16.25
N ALA A 55 5.66 6.27 16.33
CA ALA A 55 6.43 7.52 16.42
C ALA A 55 6.27 8.35 15.15
N ARG A 56 6.38 7.73 13.98
CA ARG A 56 6.19 8.37 12.67
C ARG A 56 4.76 8.89 12.52
N THR A 57 3.75 8.08 12.83
CA THR A 57 2.34 8.49 12.77
C THR A 57 2.09 9.72 13.64
N ARG A 58 2.59 9.72 14.87
CA ARG A 58 2.45 10.87 15.78
C ARG A 58 3.10 12.13 15.23
N PHE A 59 4.31 12.01 14.67
CA PHE A 59 5.04 13.13 14.08
C PHE A 59 4.32 13.67 12.83
N LEU A 60 3.91 12.82 11.91
CA LEU A 60 3.23 13.24 10.68
C LEU A 60 1.87 13.90 10.98
N ARG A 61 1.14 13.39 12.00
CA ARG A 61 -0.13 14.00 12.43
C ARG A 61 0.03 15.28 13.26
N SER A 62 1.26 15.68 13.60
CA SER A 62 1.55 17.00 14.18
C SER A 62 1.41 18.16 13.19
N GLN A 63 1.07 17.86 11.93
CA GLN A 63 0.86 18.80 10.82
C GLN A 63 2.14 19.43 10.26
N ALA A 64 3.33 19.04 10.72
CA ALA A 64 4.60 19.57 10.22
C ALA A 64 4.79 19.33 8.70
N TYR A 65 4.28 18.22 8.18
CA TYR A 65 4.36 17.84 6.76
C TYR A 65 3.06 18.04 5.98
N GLN A 66 2.06 18.65 6.59
CA GLN A 66 0.77 18.91 5.92
C GLN A 66 0.93 19.81 4.68
N PRO A 67 1.77 20.86 4.65
CA PRO A 67 1.98 21.64 3.43
C PRO A 67 2.55 20.81 2.27
N LEU A 68 3.46 19.87 2.55
CA LEU A 68 3.98 18.96 1.53
C LEU A 68 2.89 18.02 1.02
N LYS A 69 2.10 17.42 1.91
CA LYS A 69 0.98 16.56 1.53
C LYS A 69 -0.04 17.31 0.68
N ALA A 70 -0.39 18.54 1.05
CA ALA A 70 -1.30 19.38 0.27
C ALA A 70 -0.75 19.66 -1.14
N LYS A 71 0.54 19.97 -1.26
CA LYS A 71 1.17 20.21 -2.56
C LYS A 71 1.25 18.96 -3.44
N LEU A 72 1.56 17.81 -2.85
CA LEU A 72 1.53 16.53 -3.57
C LEU A 72 0.13 16.20 -4.06
N THR A 73 -0.88 16.42 -3.23
CA THR A 73 -2.28 16.22 -3.62
C THR A 73 -2.66 17.08 -4.81
N GLU A 74 -2.34 18.37 -4.77
CA GLU A 74 -2.59 19.31 -5.88
C GLU A 74 -1.92 18.84 -7.18
N LEU A 75 -0.63 18.46 -7.11
CA LEU A 75 0.12 18.03 -8.29
C LEU A 75 -0.46 16.74 -8.90
N ILE A 76 -0.79 15.76 -8.07
CA ILE A 76 -1.35 14.49 -8.55
C ILE A 76 -2.75 14.67 -9.10
N GLN A 77 -3.59 15.50 -8.49
CA GLN A 77 -4.92 15.82 -9.01
C GLN A 77 -4.84 16.53 -10.36
N ALA A 78 -3.86 17.42 -10.54
CA ALA A 78 -3.67 18.13 -11.82
C ALA A 78 -3.30 17.18 -12.98
N GLU A 79 -2.58 16.09 -12.69
CA GLU A 79 -2.25 15.05 -13.68
C GLU A 79 -3.45 14.16 -14.05
N ASN A 80 -4.50 14.15 -13.24
CA ASN A 80 -5.70 13.31 -13.42
C ASN A 80 -5.37 11.86 -13.77
N PRO A 81 -4.58 11.14 -12.94
CA PRO A 81 -4.09 9.83 -13.27
C PRO A 81 -5.18 8.76 -13.21
N SER A 82 -5.08 7.76 -14.08
CA SER A 82 -5.93 6.55 -14.01
C SER A 82 -5.42 5.53 -12.99
N ALA A 83 -4.15 5.64 -12.58
CA ALA A 83 -3.55 4.80 -11.56
C ALA A 83 -2.43 5.53 -10.81
N VAL A 84 -2.30 5.26 -9.52
CA VAL A 84 -1.23 5.76 -8.64
C VAL A 84 -0.62 4.61 -7.86
N LEU A 85 0.69 4.56 -7.79
CA LEU A 85 1.44 3.67 -6.91
C LEU A 85 2.24 4.50 -5.91
N ASP A 86 1.96 4.32 -4.62
CA ASP A 86 2.77 4.85 -3.52
C ASP A 86 3.79 3.78 -3.10
N SER A 87 5.03 4.00 -3.50
CA SER A 87 6.15 3.09 -3.24
C SER A 87 6.87 3.48 -1.95
N GLY A 88 6.82 2.61 -0.94
CA GLY A 88 7.25 2.94 0.42
C GLY A 88 6.17 3.73 1.17
N CYS A 89 4.92 3.32 1.04
CA CYS A 89 3.76 4.07 1.54
C CYS A 89 3.72 4.22 3.07
N GLY A 90 4.49 3.43 3.80
CA GLY A 90 4.51 3.46 5.26
C GLY A 90 3.12 3.22 5.87
N GLU A 91 2.76 4.07 6.83
CA GLU A 91 1.46 4.03 7.51
C GLU A 91 0.32 4.73 6.75
N GLY A 92 0.59 5.23 5.54
CA GLY A 92 -0.42 5.77 4.64
C GLY A 92 -0.66 7.28 4.71
N TYR A 93 0.17 8.05 5.40
CA TYR A 93 -0.04 9.49 5.56
C TYR A 93 -0.18 10.24 4.22
N TYR A 94 0.72 10.00 3.28
CA TYR A 94 0.62 10.60 1.94
C TYR A 94 -0.37 9.85 1.06
N THR A 95 -0.52 8.54 1.26
CA THR A 95 -1.45 7.69 0.50
C THR A 95 -2.91 8.13 0.69
N GLU A 96 -3.24 8.81 1.79
CA GLU A 96 -4.58 9.39 2.03
C GLU A 96 -5.04 10.33 0.91
N LEU A 97 -4.12 10.95 0.15
CA LEU A 97 -4.49 11.74 -1.02
C LEU A 97 -5.27 10.94 -2.08
N CYS A 98 -5.02 9.62 -2.14
CA CYS A 98 -5.72 8.73 -3.07
C CYS A 98 -7.22 8.65 -2.82
N GLU A 99 -7.67 8.89 -1.57
CA GLU A 99 -9.10 8.94 -1.23
C GLU A 99 -9.81 10.15 -1.86
N THR A 100 -9.06 11.11 -2.40
CA THR A 100 -9.58 12.30 -3.10
C THR A 100 -9.59 12.17 -4.62
N LEU A 101 -9.07 11.05 -5.16
CA LEU A 101 -8.97 10.83 -6.60
C LEU A 101 -10.18 10.05 -7.11
N GLU A 102 -10.83 10.59 -8.13
CA GLU A 102 -11.96 9.92 -8.79
C GLU A 102 -11.46 9.06 -9.97
N ASN A 103 -12.07 7.90 -10.16
CA ASN A 103 -11.76 6.97 -11.26
C ASN A 103 -10.28 6.58 -11.36
N CYS A 104 -9.58 6.54 -10.23
CA CYS A 104 -8.16 6.21 -10.13
C CYS A 104 -7.94 4.92 -9.34
N GLU A 105 -7.19 3.97 -9.89
CA GLU A 105 -6.78 2.79 -9.15
C GLU A 105 -5.55 3.09 -8.29
N CYS A 106 -5.66 2.99 -6.99
CA CYS A 106 -4.59 3.35 -6.07
C CYS A 106 -3.99 2.13 -5.38
N PHE A 107 -2.66 2.13 -5.28
CA PHE A 107 -1.86 1.07 -4.70
C PHE A 107 -0.84 1.64 -3.72
N GLY A 108 -0.62 0.90 -2.63
CA GLY A 108 0.47 1.19 -1.70
C GLY A 108 1.31 -0.05 -1.45
N VAL A 109 2.63 0.09 -1.49
CA VAL A 109 3.55 -1.00 -1.17
C VAL A 109 4.56 -0.57 -0.13
N ASP A 110 4.85 -1.46 0.82
CA ASP A 110 5.86 -1.26 1.85
C ASP A 110 6.39 -2.62 2.33
N LEU A 111 7.58 -2.63 2.93
CA LEU A 111 8.14 -3.82 3.58
C LEU A 111 7.59 -4.03 4.98
N SER A 112 7.15 -2.95 5.64
CA SER A 112 6.65 -2.97 7.01
C SER A 112 5.19 -3.38 7.06
N LYS A 113 4.92 -4.62 7.49
CA LYS A 113 3.56 -5.08 7.75
C LYS A 113 2.87 -4.28 8.86
N GLU A 114 3.64 -3.79 9.84
CA GLU A 114 3.11 -2.94 10.91
C GLU A 114 2.60 -1.60 10.37
N ALA A 115 3.35 -0.99 9.44
CA ALA A 115 2.91 0.22 8.77
C ALA A 115 1.66 -0.02 7.90
N LEU A 116 1.64 -1.13 7.15
CA LEU A 116 0.50 -1.48 6.29
C LEU A 116 -0.80 -1.75 7.06
N LYS A 117 -0.72 -2.26 8.29
CA LYS A 117 -1.91 -2.37 9.16
C LYS A 117 -2.57 -1.01 9.40
N GLN A 118 -1.78 0.03 9.60
CA GLN A 118 -2.28 1.39 9.78
C GLN A 118 -2.78 1.97 8.45
N ALA A 119 -2.01 1.80 7.38
CA ALA A 119 -2.37 2.28 6.04
C ALA A 119 -3.73 1.72 5.57
N GLY A 120 -3.95 0.42 5.72
CA GLY A 120 -5.22 -0.21 5.36
C GLY A 120 -6.43 0.29 6.14
N ARG A 121 -6.23 0.79 7.36
CA ARG A 121 -7.29 1.44 8.14
C ARG A 121 -7.60 2.86 7.68
N SER A 122 -6.55 3.59 7.31
CA SER A 122 -6.65 5.01 6.93
C SER A 122 -7.12 5.21 5.49
N CYS A 123 -6.81 4.26 4.61
CA CYS A 123 -7.04 4.37 3.16
C CYS A 123 -7.80 3.14 2.63
N PRO A 124 -9.11 3.02 2.92
CA PRO A 124 -9.88 1.81 2.56
C PRO A 124 -10.07 1.59 1.07
N SER A 125 -9.95 2.61 0.23
CA SER A 125 -10.05 2.50 -1.23
C SER A 125 -8.75 2.05 -1.90
N VAL A 126 -7.63 2.07 -1.19
CA VAL A 126 -6.31 1.74 -1.71
C VAL A 126 -6.00 0.25 -1.55
N ARG A 127 -5.42 -0.35 -2.56
CA ARG A 127 -4.96 -1.75 -2.50
C ARG A 127 -3.52 -1.80 -2.02
N PHE A 128 -3.29 -2.51 -0.90
CA PHE A 128 -1.97 -2.58 -0.27
C PHE A 128 -1.32 -3.95 -0.43
N ALA A 129 0.01 -3.95 -0.58
CA ALA A 129 0.83 -5.16 -0.55
C ALA A 129 2.10 -4.97 0.28
N ALA A 130 2.41 -5.97 1.11
CA ALA A 130 3.75 -6.11 1.65
C ALA A 130 4.62 -6.68 0.53
N ALA A 131 5.47 -5.85 -0.04
CA ALA A 131 6.31 -6.19 -1.18
C ALA A 131 7.58 -5.34 -1.21
N SER A 132 8.62 -5.88 -1.85
CA SER A 132 9.81 -5.09 -2.23
C SER A 132 9.57 -4.45 -3.59
N VAL A 133 10.09 -3.25 -3.76
CA VAL A 133 10.11 -2.55 -5.06
C VAL A 133 11.42 -2.77 -5.82
N PHE A 134 12.31 -3.61 -5.27
CA PHE A 134 13.60 -3.99 -5.84
C PHE A 134 13.65 -5.47 -6.17
#